data_dd1994d7990ab9c30d2f4a614fb0878d
#
_entry.id   dd1994d7990ab9c30d2f4a614fb0878d
#
_cell.length_a   1.000
_cell.length_b   1.000
_cell.length_c   1.000
_cell.angle_alpha   90.00
_cell.angle_beta   90.00
_cell.angle_gamma   90.00
#
_symmetry.space_group_name_H-M   'P 1'
#
loop_
_entity.id
_entity.type
_entity.pdbx_description
1 polymer ?
#
loop_
_entity_poly.entity_id
_entity_poly.type
_entity_poly.pdbx_seq_one_letter_code
_entity_poly.pdbx_strand_id
1 'polypeptide(L)'
;MHYQLDETWIPFSSLMLKHVYNVLLICSDYDRFMLEEDGRVEEELYKEYTALGLSNPPKITHTSSEDEALEYLKNGKFDLVISMLELGSGRVEALAEAVKKYDSSLPFIVLSPSPDHRRVKELKGENCPYIDYMFYWMGDPSVFLAMIKLIEDAINVDHDTEEADVEVILFVEDSVKFISSYLPQLYMLLIQQNRASILEALNEWGMKLRMRGRPKIILARNYNEAWALYNKYRDNILGVITDLSF
;
A
#
# COMPACT_ATOMS: atom_id res chain seq x y z
N MET A 1 -37.55 30.27 -7.77
CA MET A 1 -36.68 29.77 -6.67
C MET A 1 -35.46 29.13 -7.34
N HIS A 2 -34.42 29.94 -7.57
CA HIS A 2 -33.19 29.46 -8.19
C HIS A 2 -32.40 28.71 -7.11
N TYR A 3 -32.26 27.41 -7.23
CA TYR A 3 -31.24 26.66 -6.53
C TYR A 3 -29.91 27.08 -7.15
N GLN A 4 -29.14 27.91 -6.47
CA GLN A 4 -27.72 28.03 -6.68
C GLN A 4 -27.13 26.70 -6.22
N LEU A 5 -26.75 25.89 -7.18
CA LEU A 5 -25.82 24.80 -6.96
C LEU A 5 -24.49 25.47 -6.62
N ASP A 6 -24.11 25.37 -5.37
CA ASP A 6 -22.80 25.81 -4.88
C ASP A 6 -21.78 24.80 -5.46
N GLU A 7 -21.30 25.16 -6.66
CA GLU A 7 -20.36 24.34 -7.42
C GLU A 7 -18.93 24.59 -6.92
N THR A 8 -18.62 24.14 -5.72
CA THR A 8 -17.24 23.76 -5.41
C THR A 8 -17.00 22.36 -5.95
N TRP A 9 -17.04 22.25 -7.26
CA TRP A 9 -16.69 21.03 -7.97
C TRP A 9 -15.17 20.86 -7.88
N ILE A 10 -14.71 20.19 -6.83
CA ILE A 10 -13.34 19.69 -6.78
C ILE A 10 -13.28 18.56 -7.82
N PRO A 11 -12.53 18.70 -8.89
CA PRO A 11 -12.48 17.66 -9.89
C PRO A 11 -11.80 16.45 -9.26
N PHE A 12 -12.48 15.31 -9.14
CA PHE A 12 -11.87 14.04 -8.72
C PHE A 12 -10.57 13.70 -9.49
N SER A 13 -10.32 14.38 -10.59
CA SER A 13 -9.06 14.32 -11.34
C SER A 13 -7.86 14.88 -10.57
N SER A 14 -8.08 15.76 -9.59
CA SER A 14 -7.03 16.31 -8.74
C SER A 14 -6.66 15.39 -7.56
N LEU A 15 -7.42 14.34 -7.32
CA LEU A 15 -7.18 13.39 -6.23
C LEU A 15 -6.29 12.23 -6.66
N MET A 16 -5.65 11.59 -5.70
CA MET A 16 -4.74 10.45 -5.92
C MET A 16 -3.75 10.75 -7.06
N LEU A 17 -3.04 11.86 -6.97
CA LEU A 17 -2.09 12.29 -8.00
C LEU A 17 -0.89 11.35 -8.13
N LYS A 18 -0.56 10.66 -7.06
CA LYS A 18 0.57 9.73 -7.02
C LYS A 18 0.06 8.29 -7.01
N HIS A 19 0.52 7.52 -7.98
CA HIS A 19 0.22 6.10 -8.11
C HIS A 19 1.50 5.29 -8.11
N VAL A 20 1.40 4.04 -7.69
CA VAL A 20 2.45 3.06 -7.82
C VAL A 20 2.33 2.43 -9.21
N TYR A 21 3.23 2.77 -10.13
CA TYR A 21 3.29 2.23 -11.50
C TYR A 21 4.36 1.17 -11.66
N ASN A 22 5.48 1.31 -10.94
CA ASN A 22 6.63 0.43 -11.07
C ASN A 22 7.06 -0.08 -9.70
N VAL A 23 7.02 -1.38 -9.52
CA VAL A 23 7.45 -2.08 -8.31
C VAL A 23 8.73 -2.84 -8.59
N LEU A 24 9.75 -2.64 -7.76
CA LEU A 24 10.94 -3.49 -7.76
C LEU A 24 10.75 -4.58 -6.70
N LEU A 25 10.65 -5.83 -7.17
CA LEU A 25 10.55 -7.01 -6.30
C LEU A 25 11.92 -7.69 -6.19
N ILE A 26 12.45 -7.75 -4.98
CA ILE A 26 13.75 -8.35 -4.69
C ILE A 26 13.51 -9.63 -3.90
N CYS A 27 13.76 -10.77 -4.53
CA CYS A 27 13.54 -12.07 -3.93
C CYS A 27 14.40 -13.14 -4.61
N SER A 28 14.66 -14.26 -3.94
CA SER A 28 15.36 -15.38 -4.55
C SER A 28 14.56 -15.96 -5.73
N ASP A 29 15.24 -16.71 -6.61
CA ASP A 29 14.56 -17.41 -7.71
C ASP A 29 13.54 -18.43 -7.20
N TYR A 30 13.79 -19.02 -6.02
CA TYR A 30 12.83 -19.90 -5.35
C TYR A 30 11.58 -19.14 -4.87
N ASP A 31 11.77 -17.99 -4.21
CA ASP A 31 10.63 -17.18 -3.76
C ASP A 31 9.83 -16.64 -4.96
N ARG A 32 10.53 -16.23 -6.03
CA ARG A 32 9.87 -15.85 -7.26
C ARG A 32 9.02 -16.98 -7.82
N PHE A 33 9.57 -18.18 -7.89
CA PHE A 33 8.83 -19.36 -8.33
C PHE A 33 7.57 -19.55 -7.48
N MET A 34 7.68 -19.48 -6.16
CA MET A 34 6.53 -19.59 -5.25
C MET A 34 5.48 -18.49 -5.48
N LEU A 35 5.91 -17.27 -5.74
CA LEU A 35 4.99 -16.15 -5.98
C LEU A 35 4.29 -16.26 -7.35
N GLU A 36 4.99 -16.71 -8.39
CA GLU A 36 4.48 -16.75 -9.77
C GLU A 36 3.77 -18.07 -10.11
N GLU A 37 4.32 -19.21 -9.70
CA GLU A 37 3.76 -20.52 -10.06
C GLU A 37 2.60 -20.92 -9.13
N ASP A 38 2.76 -20.73 -7.81
CA ASP A 38 1.73 -21.05 -6.83
C ASP A 38 0.78 -19.89 -6.62
N GLY A 39 1.31 -18.68 -6.44
CA GLY A 39 0.53 -17.48 -6.13
C GLY A 39 -0.04 -16.77 -7.34
N ARG A 40 0.58 -16.94 -8.52
CA ARG A 40 0.19 -16.21 -9.76
C ARG A 40 -0.02 -14.72 -9.50
N VAL A 41 0.90 -14.10 -8.78
CA VAL A 41 0.75 -12.75 -8.24
C VAL A 41 0.39 -11.74 -9.33
N GLU A 42 1.09 -11.73 -10.46
CA GLU A 42 0.81 -10.80 -11.55
C GLU A 42 -0.57 -11.04 -12.18
N GLU A 43 -0.95 -12.30 -12.40
CA GLU A 43 -2.24 -12.66 -12.98
C GLU A 43 -3.40 -12.29 -12.05
N GLU A 44 -3.30 -12.64 -10.76
CA GLU A 44 -4.34 -12.35 -9.78
C GLU A 44 -4.43 -10.84 -9.51
N LEU A 45 -3.30 -10.14 -9.43
CA LEU A 45 -3.28 -8.68 -9.30
C LEU A 45 -4.00 -8.02 -10.49
N TYR A 46 -3.75 -8.49 -11.72
CA TYR A 46 -4.45 -8.00 -12.90
C TYR A 46 -5.96 -8.27 -12.85
N LYS A 47 -6.36 -9.47 -12.42
CA LYS A 47 -7.78 -9.83 -12.25
C LYS A 47 -8.46 -8.95 -11.22
N GLU A 48 -7.82 -8.72 -10.06
CA GLU A 48 -8.35 -7.87 -9.01
C GLU A 48 -8.50 -6.42 -9.47
N TYR A 49 -7.48 -5.85 -10.11
CA TYR A 49 -7.56 -4.50 -10.69
C TYR A 49 -8.71 -4.37 -11.68
N THR A 50 -8.90 -5.37 -12.54
CA THR A 50 -9.99 -5.40 -13.50
C THR A 50 -11.35 -5.55 -12.81
N ALA A 51 -11.48 -6.49 -11.88
CA ALA A 51 -12.72 -6.76 -11.15
C ALA A 51 -13.16 -5.56 -10.31
N LEU A 52 -12.21 -4.83 -9.73
CA LEU A 52 -12.46 -3.64 -8.92
C LEU A 52 -12.61 -2.36 -9.77
N GLY A 53 -12.41 -2.44 -11.09
CA GLY A 53 -12.49 -1.28 -11.98
C GLY A 53 -11.38 -0.26 -11.75
N LEU A 54 -10.25 -0.68 -11.23
CA LEU A 54 -9.07 0.15 -11.03
C LEU A 54 -8.33 0.43 -12.35
N SER A 55 -7.38 1.36 -12.31
CA SER A 55 -6.43 1.57 -13.40
C SER A 55 -5.56 0.33 -13.61
N ASN A 56 -4.71 0.34 -14.63
CA ASN A 56 -3.81 -0.79 -14.87
C ASN A 56 -2.97 -1.13 -13.62
N PRO A 57 -2.73 -2.42 -13.34
CA PRO A 57 -1.87 -2.83 -12.26
C PRO A 57 -0.44 -2.34 -12.49
N PRO A 58 0.36 -2.15 -11.43
CA PRO A 58 1.75 -1.77 -11.57
C PRO A 58 2.57 -2.85 -12.28
N LYS A 59 3.61 -2.41 -12.96
CA LYS A 59 4.61 -3.31 -13.53
C LYS A 59 5.55 -3.78 -12.43
N ILE A 60 5.68 -5.09 -12.28
CA ILE A 60 6.63 -5.70 -11.36
C ILE A 60 7.94 -6.01 -12.13
N THR A 61 9.05 -5.53 -11.61
CA THR A 61 10.39 -5.87 -12.10
C THR A 61 11.08 -6.68 -11.01
N HIS A 62 11.57 -7.86 -11.36
CA HIS A 62 12.19 -8.79 -10.41
C HIS A 62 13.71 -8.79 -10.53
N THR A 63 14.38 -8.95 -9.40
CA THR A 63 15.80 -9.30 -9.29
C THR A 63 16.06 -10.16 -8.05
N SER A 64 17.07 -11.03 -8.12
CA SER A 64 17.54 -11.83 -6.98
C SER A 64 18.85 -11.31 -6.37
N SER A 65 19.38 -10.22 -6.92
CA SER A 65 20.66 -9.62 -6.50
C SER A 65 20.48 -8.23 -5.93
N GLU A 66 21.09 -7.97 -4.77
CA GLU A 66 21.13 -6.63 -4.16
C GLU A 66 21.85 -5.61 -5.04
N ASP A 67 22.97 -6.01 -5.66
CA ASP A 67 23.75 -5.14 -6.54
C ASP A 67 22.93 -4.76 -7.78
N GLU A 68 22.28 -5.74 -8.40
CA GLU A 68 21.39 -5.50 -9.54
C GLU A 68 20.20 -4.62 -9.16
N ALA A 69 19.62 -4.82 -7.96
CA ALA A 69 18.55 -3.96 -7.46
C ALA A 69 18.98 -2.49 -7.38
N LEU A 70 20.18 -2.24 -6.84
CA LEU A 70 20.73 -0.89 -6.77
C LEU A 70 21.06 -0.31 -8.15
N GLU A 71 21.43 -1.15 -9.10
CA GLU A 71 21.63 -0.74 -10.49
C GLU A 71 20.31 -0.39 -11.18
N TYR A 72 19.25 -1.19 -10.98
CA TYR A 72 17.91 -0.87 -11.47
C TYR A 72 17.40 0.45 -10.92
N LEU A 73 17.60 0.73 -9.63
CA LEU A 73 17.22 2.00 -9.03
C LEU A 73 17.94 3.20 -9.66
N LYS A 74 19.20 3.05 -10.04
CA LYS A 74 19.97 4.13 -10.71
C LYS A 74 19.51 4.38 -12.14
N ASN A 75 19.04 3.34 -12.83
CA ASN A 75 18.71 3.38 -14.25
C ASN A 75 17.21 3.50 -14.55
N GLY A 76 16.35 3.24 -13.56
CA GLY A 76 14.90 3.25 -13.68
C GLY A 76 14.21 4.10 -12.63
N LYS A 77 12.91 4.35 -12.85
CA LYS A 77 12.06 4.96 -11.83
C LYS A 77 11.17 3.88 -11.24
N PHE A 78 11.27 3.70 -9.94
CA PHE A 78 10.41 2.83 -9.16
C PHE A 78 9.64 3.66 -8.14
N ASP A 79 8.42 3.24 -7.85
CA ASP A 79 7.51 3.91 -6.94
C ASP A 79 7.39 3.14 -5.61
N LEU A 80 7.86 1.87 -5.61
CA LEU A 80 7.83 0.98 -4.46
C LEU A 80 8.90 -0.10 -4.61
N VAL A 81 9.61 -0.39 -3.52
CA VAL A 81 10.50 -1.57 -3.40
C VAL A 81 9.86 -2.56 -2.44
N ILE A 82 9.72 -3.81 -2.88
CA ILE A 82 9.30 -4.95 -2.06
C ILE A 82 10.47 -5.93 -2.02
N SER A 83 10.94 -6.26 -0.83
CA SER A 83 12.04 -7.20 -0.64
C SER A 83 11.61 -8.36 0.23
N MET A 84 11.95 -9.59 -0.19
CA MET A 84 11.83 -10.73 0.71
C MET A 84 12.78 -10.55 1.90
N LEU A 85 12.37 -11.09 3.05
CA LEU A 85 13.14 -10.98 4.30
C LEU A 85 14.52 -11.64 4.21
N GLU A 86 14.63 -12.75 3.47
CA GLU A 86 15.87 -13.49 3.27
C GLU A 86 16.34 -13.35 1.82
N LEU A 87 17.46 -12.68 1.63
CA LEU A 87 18.12 -12.47 0.35
C LEU A 87 19.49 -13.15 0.38
N GLY A 88 19.50 -14.49 0.29
CA GLY A 88 20.74 -15.25 0.29
C GLY A 88 21.64 -14.95 1.51
N SER A 89 22.80 -14.34 1.28
CA SER A 89 23.75 -13.93 2.34
C SER A 89 23.55 -12.47 2.80
N GLY A 90 22.70 -11.70 2.12
CA GLY A 90 22.47 -10.28 2.41
C GLY A 90 21.56 -10.04 3.60
N ARG A 91 21.65 -8.82 4.13
CA ARG A 91 20.76 -8.34 5.19
C ARG A 91 19.81 -7.31 4.62
N VAL A 92 18.52 -7.60 4.67
CA VAL A 92 17.47 -6.71 4.16
C VAL A 92 17.56 -5.29 4.75
N GLU A 93 18.06 -5.16 5.97
CA GLU A 93 18.26 -3.87 6.64
C GLU A 93 19.31 -3.01 5.92
N ALA A 94 20.41 -3.63 5.50
CA ALA A 94 21.48 -2.93 4.77
C ALA A 94 20.99 -2.49 3.38
N LEU A 95 20.21 -3.33 2.72
CA LEU A 95 19.59 -2.99 1.44
C LEU A 95 18.58 -1.84 1.61
N ALA A 96 17.70 -1.90 2.62
CA ALA A 96 16.75 -0.84 2.93
C ALA A 96 17.45 0.49 3.19
N GLU A 97 18.55 0.47 3.97
CA GLU A 97 19.37 1.65 4.20
C GLU A 97 19.99 2.21 2.90
N ALA A 98 20.51 1.34 2.04
CA ALA A 98 21.08 1.76 0.75
C ALA A 98 20.02 2.37 -0.17
N VAL A 99 18.81 1.79 -0.22
CA VAL A 99 17.67 2.34 -0.98
C VAL A 99 17.27 3.72 -0.44
N LYS A 100 17.13 3.87 0.88
CA LYS A 100 16.77 5.16 1.50
C LYS A 100 17.87 6.23 1.39
N LYS A 101 19.13 5.84 1.28
CA LYS A 101 20.23 6.76 0.95
C LYS A 101 20.16 7.23 -0.49
N TYR A 102 19.71 6.39 -1.40
CA TYR A 102 19.50 6.76 -2.79
C TYR A 102 18.28 7.68 -2.95
N ASP A 103 17.15 7.29 -2.39
CA ASP A 103 15.92 8.09 -2.35
C ASP A 103 15.18 7.84 -1.02
N SER A 104 15.22 8.83 -0.13
CA SER A 104 14.59 8.75 1.18
C SER A 104 13.06 8.66 1.11
N SER A 105 12.46 9.10 0.01
CA SER A 105 11.01 9.08 -0.21
C SER A 105 10.50 7.77 -0.82
N LEU A 106 11.40 6.93 -1.36
CA LEU A 106 11.01 5.66 -1.98
C LEU A 106 10.56 4.65 -0.92
N PRO A 107 9.30 4.20 -0.92
CA PRO A 107 8.81 3.24 0.05
C PRO A 107 9.53 1.89 -0.06
N PHE A 108 9.85 1.30 1.10
CA PHE A 108 10.49 0.00 1.21
C PHE A 108 9.67 -0.93 2.10
N ILE A 109 9.15 -2.00 1.51
CA ILE A 109 8.34 -3.02 2.20
C ILE A 109 9.13 -4.32 2.29
N VAL A 110 9.09 -4.95 3.47
CA VAL A 110 9.62 -6.30 3.66
C VAL A 110 8.48 -7.31 3.63
N LEU A 111 8.63 -8.34 2.81
CA LEU A 111 7.73 -9.48 2.72
C LEU A 111 8.39 -10.72 3.33
N SER A 112 7.80 -11.28 4.37
CA SER A 112 8.28 -12.49 5.02
C SER A 112 7.47 -13.71 4.61
N PRO A 113 8.10 -14.85 4.31
CA PRO A 113 7.39 -16.09 3.97
C PRO A 113 6.76 -16.77 5.21
N SER A 114 7.11 -16.34 6.42
CA SER A 114 6.60 -16.96 7.66
C SER A 114 6.33 -15.93 8.75
N PRO A 115 5.16 -16.02 9.41
CA PRO A 115 4.82 -15.15 10.52
C PRO A 115 5.69 -15.37 11.77
N ASP A 116 6.23 -16.56 11.95
CA ASP A 116 7.04 -16.91 13.13
C ASP A 116 8.54 -16.70 12.92
N HIS A 117 8.91 -16.03 11.83
CA HIS A 117 10.31 -15.79 11.53
C HIS A 117 10.97 -14.93 12.62
N ARG A 118 12.04 -15.46 13.23
CA ARG A 118 12.73 -14.77 14.34
C ARG A 118 13.17 -13.35 13.98
N ARG A 119 13.69 -13.16 12.76
CA ARG A 119 14.15 -11.85 12.26
C ARG A 119 13.05 -10.82 12.16
N VAL A 120 11.77 -11.20 11.92
CA VAL A 120 10.66 -10.25 11.92
C VAL A 120 10.52 -9.57 13.28
N LYS A 121 10.73 -10.32 14.37
CA LYS A 121 10.68 -9.76 15.72
C LYS A 121 11.85 -8.82 16.02
N GLU A 122 13.02 -9.08 15.41
CA GLU A 122 14.21 -8.25 15.53
C GLU A 122 14.10 -6.95 14.73
N LEU A 123 13.34 -6.97 13.61
CA LEU A 123 13.12 -5.83 12.73
C LEU A 123 11.93 -4.94 13.15
N LYS A 124 11.11 -5.39 14.12
CA LYS A 124 10.00 -4.59 14.62
C LYS A 124 10.50 -3.38 15.42
N GLY A 125 9.88 -2.24 15.18
CA GLY A 125 10.05 -1.03 15.98
C GLY A 125 11.19 -0.12 15.51
N GLU A 126 11.71 0.68 16.44
CA GLU A 126 12.73 1.71 16.20
C GLU A 126 14.09 1.17 15.68
N ASN A 127 14.26 -0.15 15.67
CA ASN A 127 15.51 -0.78 15.28
C ASN A 127 15.78 -0.76 13.77
N CYS A 128 14.76 -0.46 12.93
CA CYS A 128 14.94 -0.42 11.48
C CYS A 128 14.15 0.72 10.81
N PRO A 129 14.64 1.98 10.91
CA PRO A 129 13.92 3.15 10.41
C PRO A 129 13.81 3.23 8.88
N TYR A 130 14.50 2.34 8.17
CA TYR A 130 14.53 2.31 6.71
C TYR A 130 13.47 1.40 6.09
N ILE A 131 12.75 0.62 6.91
CA ILE A 131 11.66 -0.25 6.49
C ILE A 131 10.34 0.42 6.84
N ASP A 132 9.55 0.80 5.82
CA ASP A 132 8.28 1.49 6.04
C ASP A 132 7.22 0.53 6.57
N TYR A 133 7.08 -0.66 5.95
CA TYR A 133 6.11 -1.68 6.37
C TYR A 133 6.68 -3.08 6.24
N MET A 134 6.04 -4.02 6.97
CA MET A 134 6.32 -5.45 6.89
C MET A 134 5.02 -6.21 6.68
N PHE A 135 5.07 -7.23 5.83
CA PHE A 135 3.94 -8.11 5.53
C PHE A 135 4.37 -9.57 5.55
N TYR A 136 3.40 -10.46 5.70
CA TYR A 136 3.58 -11.89 5.52
C TYR A 136 2.96 -12.37 4.22
N TRP A 137 3.69 -13.23 3.53
CA TRP A 137 3.15 -14.01 2.43
C TRP A 137 2.44 -15.25 2.99
N MET A 138 1.13 -15.32 2.81
CA MET A 138 0.29 -16.43 3.27
C MET A 138 -0.36 -17.18 2.09
N GLY A 139 0.22 -17.08 0.90
CA GLY A 139 -0.34 -17.68 -0.31
C GLY A 139 -1.50 -16.90 -0.93
N ASP A 140 -1.79 -15.71 -0.45
CA ASP A 140 -2.87 -14.85 -0.95
C ASP A 140 -2.30 -13.64 -1.71
N PRO A 141 -2.43 -13.59 -3.04
CA PRO A 141 -1.94 -12.49 -3.87
C PRO A 141 -2.54 -11.12 -3.53
N SER A 142 -3.71 -11.08 -2.88
CA SER A 142 -4.36 -9.82 -2.48
C SER A 142 -3.51 -8.96 -1.53
N VAL A 143 -2.51 -9.55 -0.88
CA VAL A 143 -1.54 -8.80 -0.08
C VAL A 143 -0.76 -7.79 -0.93
N PHE A 144 -0.47 -8.08 -2.20
CA PHE A 144 0.20 -7.13 -3.10
C PHE A 144 -0.69 -5.93 -3.40
N LEU A 145 -1.99 -6.15 -3.65
CA LEU A 145 -2.95 -5.06 -3.77
C LEU A 145 -2.95 -4.19 -2.52
N ALA A 146 -2.99 -4.82 -1.33
CA ALA A 146 -2.99 -4.09 -0.06
C ALA A 146 -1.71 -3.26 0.15
N MET A 147 -0.52 -3.83 -0.13
CA MET A 147 0.75 -3.12 -0.05
C MET A 147 0.76 -1.89 -0.96
N ILE A 148 0.34 -2.06 -2.22
CA ILE A 148 0.29 -0.97 -3.20
C ILE A 148 -0.68 0.13 -2.75
N LYS A 149 -1.90 -0.25 -2.34
CA LYS A 149 -2.93 0.72 -1.93
C LYS A 149 -2.57 1.43 -0.62
N LEU A 150 -1.92 0.75 0.31
CA LEU A 150 -1.43 1.39 1.54
C LEU A 150 -0.41 2.48 1.23
N ILE A 151 0.52 2.22 0.32
CA ILE A 151 1.50 3.22 -0.12
C ILE A 151 0.81 4.38 -0.86
N GLU A 152 -0.10 4.07 -1.79
CA GLU A 152 -0.85 5.11 -2.49
C GLU A 152 -1.64 5.99 -1.52
N ASP A 153 -2.30 5.40 -0.53
CA ASP A 153 -3.06 6.14 0.48
C ASP A 153 -2.14 7.01 1.34
N ALA A 154 -1.03 6.46 1.81
CA ALA A 154 -0.08 7.20 2.65
C ALA A 154 0.54 8.42 1.93
N ILE A 155 0.77 8.32 0.62
CA ILE A 155 1.39 9.41 -0.16
C ILE A 155 0.37 10.49 -0.54
N ASN A 156 -0.91 10.13 -0.68
CA ASN A 156 -1.93 11.05 -1.17
C ASN A 156 -2.85 11.61 -0.07
N VAL A 157 -2.86 11.02 1.14
CA VAL A 157 -3.83 11.36 2.18
C VAL A 157 -3.81 12.84 2.56
N ASP A 158 -2.64 13.44 2.70
CA ASP A 158 -2.52 14.87 3.05
C ASP A 158 -3.20 15.76 1.99
N HIS A 159 -2.82 15.54 0.75
CA HIS A 159 -3.38 16.28 -0.38
C HIS A 159 -4.89 16.05 -0.53
N ASP A 160 -5.32 14.79 -0.46
CA ASP A 160 -6.72 14.45 -0.76
C ASP A 160 -7.67 14.88 0.36
N THR A 161 -7.20 14.91 1.63
CA THR A 161 -7.99 15.47 2.74
C THR A 161 -8.09 16.99 2.68
N GLU A 162 -7.01 17.69 2.30
CA GLU A 162 -7.00 19.14 2.18
C GLU A 162 -7.83 19.64 0.99
N GLU A 163 -7.76 18.95 -0.16
CA GLU A 163 -8.42 19.40 -1.40
C GLU A 163 -9.90 19.02 -1.49
N ALA A 164 -10.32 17.90 -0.89
CA ALA A 164 -11.65 17.34 -1.10
C ALA A 164 -12.31 16.75 0.14
N ASP A 165 -11.82 17.02 1.32
CA ASP A 165 -12.32 16.45 2.59
C ASP A 165 -12.45 14.92 2.53
N VAL A 166 -11.51 14.25 1.82
CA VAL A 166 -11.55 12.80 1.68
C VAL A 166 -11.46 12.14 3.05
N GLU A 167 -12.37 11.23 3.32
CA GLU A 167 -12.47 10.51 4.58
C GLU A 167 -11.29 9.58 4.81
N VAL A 168 -10.95 9.36 6.08
CA VAL A 168 -9.82 8.53 6.52
C VAL A 168 -10.29 7.46 7.48
N ILE A 169 -9.86 6.23 7.25
CA ILE A 169 -10.00 5.11 8.17
C ILE A 169 -8.64 4.90 8.84
N LEU A 170 -8.59 5.13 10.15
CA LEU A 170 -7.39 4.86 10.95
C LEU A 170 -7.40 3.38 11.37
N PHE A 171 -6.49 2.60 10.81
CA PHE A 171 -6.28 1.20 11.16
C PHE A 171 -5.09 1.10 12.13
N VAL A 172 -5.35 0.66 13.37
CA VAL A 172 -4.36 0.59 14.44
C VAL A 172 -4.09 -0.88 14.76
N GLU A 173 -2.92 -1.36 14.37
CA GLU A 173 -2.53 -2.77 14.51
C GLU A 173 -1.00 -2.89 14.53
N ASP A 174 -0.44 -3.55 15.53
CA ASP A 174 1.01 -3.76 15.66
C ASP A 174 1.49 -5.12 15.15
N SER A 175 0.56 -6.06 15.00
CA SER A 175 0.85 -7.41 14.53
C SER A 175 0.94 -7.48 13.02
N VAL A 176 2.13 -7.72 12.50
CA VAL A 176 2.37 -7.93 11.06
C VAL A 176 1.45 -9.03 10.50
N LYS A 177 1.14 -10.08 11.31
CA LYS A 177 0.23 -11.15 10.91
C LYS A 177 -1.19 -10.62 10.66
N PHE A 178 -1.71 -9.82 11.57
CA PHE A 178 -3.07 -9.29 11.45
C PHE A 178 -3.15 -8.19 10.39
N ILE A 179 -2.12 -7.33 10.29
CA ILE A 179 -2.01 -6.38 9.17
C ILE A 179 -2.12 -7.12 7.83
N SER A 180 -1.33 -8.20 7.66
CA SER A 180 -1.30 -8.98 6.41
C SER A 180 -2.60 -9.73 6.12
N SER A 181 -3.38 -10.07 7.15
CA SER A 181 -4.66 -10.77 6.99
C SER A 181 -5.84 -9.82 6.76
N TYR A 182 -5.90 -8.72 7.50
CA TYR A 182 -7.08 -7.85 7.49
C TYR A 182 -7.01 -6.75 6.44
N LEU A 183 -5.82 -6.20 6.20
CA LEU A 183 -5.68 -5.07 5.28
C LEU A 183 -6.10 -5.40 3.85
N PRO A 184 -5.76 -6.58 3.26
CA PRO A 184 -6.28 -6.97 1.96
C PRO A 184 -7.81 -7.00 1.91
N GLN A 185 -8.45 -7.58 2.93
CA GLN A 185 -9.90 -7.66 3.01
C GLN A 185 -10.55 -6.29 3.17
N LEU A 186 -9.96 -5.40 3.98
CA LEU A 186 -10.44 -4.03 4.13
C LEU A 186 -10.39 -3.27 2.81
N TYR A 187 -9.30 -3.37 2.06
CA TYR A 187 -9.19 -2.74 0.74
C TYR A 187 -10.20 -3.32 -0.25
N MET A 188 -10.34 -4.64 -0.30
CA MET A 188 -11.32 -5.29 -1.18
C MET A 188 -12.74 -4.79 -0.90
N LEU A 189 -13.15 -4.81 0.37
CA LEU A 189 -14.48 -4.34 0.80
C LEU A 189 -14.68 -2.85 0.49
N LEU A 190 -13.72 -2.02 0.85
CA LEU A 190 -13.79 -0.57 0.66
C LEU A 190 -13.94 -0.21 -0.82
N ILE A 191 -13.13 -0.81 -1.67
CA ILE A 191 -13.16 -0.55 -3.11
C ILE A 191 -14.48 -1.06 -3.72
N GLN A 192 -14.94 -2.25 -3.32
CA GLN A 192 -16.21 -2.81 -3.79
C GLN A 192 -17.40 -1.95 -3.38
N GLN A 193 -17.45 -1.50 -2.13
CA GLN A 193 -18.51 -0.62 -1.63
C GLN A 193 -18.51 0.72 -2.35
N ASN A 194 -17.35 1.33 -2.51
CA ASN A 194 -17.24 2.58 -3.23
C ASN A 194 -17.70 2.43 -4.70
N ARG A 195 -17.31 1.33 -5.36
CA ARG A 195 -17.77 1.05 -6.72
C ARG A 195 -19.29 0.88 -6.80
N ALA A 196 -19.89 0.13 -5.88
CA ALA A 196 -21.34 -0.08 -5.84
C ALA A 196 -22.10 1.25 -5.70
N SER A 197 -21.60 2.18 -4.89
CA SER A 197 -22.20 3.50 -4.69
C SER A 197 -22.12 4.41 -5.93
N ILE A 198 -21.22 4.10 -6.88
CA ILE A 198 -20.98 4.93 -8.07
C ILE A 198 -21.79 4.43 -9.29
N LEU A 199 -22.24 3.17 -9.27
CA LEU A 199 -22.85 2.48 -10.43
C LEU A 199 -24.11 3.14 -10.99
N GLU A 200 -24.75 4.07 -10.30
CA GLU A 200 -26.05 4.60 -10.73
C GLU A 200 -25.99 5.74 -11.77
N ALA A 201 -24.83 6.31 -12.11
CA ALA A 201 -24.88 7.59 -12.82
C ALA A 201 -23.83 7.88 -13.92
N LEU A 202 -22.78 7.08 -14.16
CA LEU A 202 -21.64 7.58 -14.93
C LEU A 202 -21.06 6.59 -15.93
N ASN A 203 -20.40 7.16 -16.98
CA ASN A 203 -19.54 6.43 -17.88
C ASN A 203 -18.30 5.88 -17.12
N GLU A 204 -17.58 4.92 -17.71
CA GLU A 204 -16.41 4.26 -17.10
C GLU A 204 -15.34 5.24 -16.61
N TRP A 205 -15.15 6.35 -17.32
CA TRP A 205 -14.16 7.36 -16.94
C TRP A 205 -14.59 8.12 -15.67
N GLY A 206 -15.85 8.51 -15.58
CA GLY A 206 -16.42 9.15 -14.40
C GLY A 206 -16.38 8.23 -13.17
N MET A 207 -16.60 6.91 -13.35
CA MET A 207 -16.45 5.94 -12.27
C MET A 207 -15.02 5.89 -11.74
N LYS A 208 -14.02 5.79 -12.64
CA LYS A 208 -12.59 5.77 -12.26
C LYS A 208 -12.17 7.03 -11.50
N LEU A 209 -12.70 8.19 -11.87
CA LEU A 209 -12.42 9.45 -11.17
C LEU A 209 -13.02 9.45 -9.77
N ARG A 210 -14.28 9.07 -9.61
CA ARG A 210 -14.92 9.01 -8.28
C ARG A 210 -14.26 8.00 -7.35
N MET A 211 -13.69 6.93 -7.89
CA MET A 211 -12.92 5.96 -7.10
C MET A 211 -11.70 6.59 -6.40
N ARG A 212 -11.20 7.72 -6.88
CA ARG A 212 -10.09 8.45 -6.24
C ARG A 212 -10.51 9.11 -4.93
N GLY A 213 -11.79 9.50 -4.80
CA GLY A 213 -12.37 10.06 -3.58
C GLY A 213 -12.80 9.01 -2.53
N ARG A 214 -12.42 7.74 -2.67
CA ARG A 214 -12.69 6.73 -1.65
C ARG A 214 -11.97 7.07 -0.34
N PRO A 215 -12.50 6.66 0.81
CA PRO A 215 -11.79 6.76 2.07
C PRO A 215 -10.38 6.16 1.99
N LYS A 216 -9.40 6.84 2.59
CA LYS A 216 -8.01 6.37 2.68
C LYS A 216 -7.82 5.52 3.93
N ILE A 217 -7.04 4.46 3.82
CA ILE A 217 -6.64 3.70 5.00
C ILE A 217 -5.23 4.15 5.40
N ILE A 218 -5.08 4.60 6.64
CA ILE A 218 -3.79 4.90 7.23
C ILE A 218 -3.51 3.94 8.38
N LEU A 219 -2.31 3.37 8.38
CA LEU A 219 -1.88 2.37 9.35
C LEU A 219 -1.07 3.02 10.46
N ALA A 220 -1.44 2.77 11.72
CA ALA A 220 -0.65 3.05 12.90
C ALA A 220 -0.26 1.75 13.58
N ARG A 221 0.99 1.64 14.03
CA ARG A 221 1.54 0.42 14.64
C ARG A 221 1.70 0.50 16.16
N ASN A 222 1.38 1.65 16.72
CA ASN A 222 1.41 1.88 18.16
C ASN A 222 0.52 3.07 18.54
N TYR A 223 0.31 3.24 19.84
CA TYR A 223 -0.52 4.31 20.37
C TYR A 223 -0.05 5.72 19.97
N ASN A 224 1.25 5.98 19.98
CA ASN A 224 1.77 7.31 19.67
C ASN A 224 1.56 7.68 18.20
N GLU A 225 1.80 6.72 17.29
CA GLU A 225 1.47 6.89 15.86
C GLU A 225 -0.04 7.10 15.68
N ALA A 226 -0.87 6.25 16.30
CA ALA A 226 -2.32 6.35 16.21
C ALA A 226 -2.83 7.71 16.69
N TRP A 227 -2.33 8.18 17.83
CA TRP A 227 -2.72 9.46 18.39
C TRP A 227 -2.27 10.65 17.54
N ALA A 228 -1.07 10.60 16.99
CA ALA A 228 -0.55 11.63 16.09
C ALA A 228 -1.39 11.71 14.80
N LEU A 229 -1.68 10.55 14.17
CA LEU A 229 -2.50 10.48 12.96
C LEU A 229 -3.95 10.87 13.22
N TYR A 230 -4.53 10.45 14.36
CA TYR A 230 -5.87 10.86 14.75
C TYR A 230 -5.98 12.38 14.89
N ASN A 231 -5.04 13.02 15.58
CA ASN A 231 -5.06 14.48 15.72
C ASN A 231 -4.83 15.20 14.39
N LYS A 232 -3.98 14.64 13.52
CA LYS A 232 -3.68 15.24 12.21
C LYS A 232 -4.90 15.23 11.29
N TYR A 233 -5.66 14.13 11.26
CA TYR A 233 -6.79 13.95 10.36
C TYR A 233 -8.14 13.99 11.06
N ARG A 234 -8.22 14.60 12.24
CA ARG A 234 -9.37 14.57 13.14
C ARG A 234 -10.70 14.85 12.45
N ASP A 235 -10.71 15.85 11.58
CA ASP A 235 -11.93 16.32 10.92
C ASP A 235 -12.33 15.40 9.74
N ASN A 236 -11.41 14.56 9.27
CA ASN A 236 -11.63 13.63 8.16
C ASN A 236 -11.81 12.18 8.63
N ILE A 237 -11.66 11.86 9.94
CA ILE A 237 -11.76 10.49 10.43
C ILE A 237 -13.18 9.96 10.27
N LEU A 238 -13.36 9.00 9.34
CA LEU A 238 -14.58 8.23 9.17
C LEU A 238 -14.73 7.19 10.30
N GLY A 239 -13.64 6.54 10.68
CA GLY A 239 -13.65 5.52 11.71
C GLY A 239 -12.26 5.07 12.12
N VAL A 240 -12.20 4.42 13.28
CA VAL A 240 -10.98 3.81 13.83
C VAL A 240 -11.23 2.32 14.00
N ILE A 241 -10.35 1.51 13.42
CA ILE A 241 -10.32 0.06 13.58
C ILE A 241 -9.09 -0.24 14.43
N THR A 242 -9.29 -0.82 15.59
CA THR A 242 -8.18 -1.09 16.54
C THR A 242 -8.35 -2.45 17.18
N ASP A 243 -7.23 -3.08 17.52
CA ASP A 243 -7.21 -4.21 18.45
C ASP A 243 -7.59 -3.76 19.87
N LEU A 244 -8.08 -4.69 20.69
CA LEU A 244 -8.49 -4.43 22.07
C LEU A 244 -7.32 -4.47 23.07
N SER A 245 -6.15 -4.96 22.64
CA SER A 245 -4.96 -5.12 23.50
C SER A 245 -3.69 -4.67 22.77
N PHE A 246 -3.15 -3.57 23.22
CA PHE A 246 -1.82 -3.06 22.85
C PHE A 246 -0.83 -3.35 23.96
#